data_4be0da6edff5780da3ef03a11abf9988
#
_entry.id   4be0da6edff5780da3ef03a11abf9988
#
_cell.length_a   1.000
_cell.length_b   1.000
_cell.length_c   1.000
_cell.angle_alpha   90.00
_cell.angle_beta   90.00
_cell.angle_gamma   90.00
#
_symmetry.space_group_name_H-M   'P 1'
#
loop_
_entity.id
_entity.type
_entity.pdbx_description
1 polymer ?
#
loop_
_entity_poly.entity_id
_entity_poly.type
_entity_poly.pdbx_seq_one_letter_code
_entity_poly.pdbx_strand_id
1 'polypeptide(L)'
;MNIIFVSLLILGAIGILLAVLIYYVSEKFKVYEDPRIDQVESALPAANCGGCGYPGCRGFAVACVDADTLEYLNCTVGGIETMEKVASILGKTAVAQAPTVAVVRCGGTCEHRA
;
A
#
# COMPACT_ATOMS: atom_id res chain seq x y z
N MET A 1 -38.93 18.54 28.66
CA MET A 1 -39.08 17.53 27.60
C MET A 1 -38.86 18.12 26.20
N ASN A 2 -39.39 19.27 25.90
CA ASN A 2 -39.27 19.86 24.55
C ASN A 2 -37.83 20.20 24.12
N ILE A 3 -36.95 20.63 25.03
CA ILE A 3 -35.55 20.96 24.70
C ILE A 3 -34.76 19.73 24.25
N ILE A 4 -34.99 18.58 24.89
CA ILE A 4 -34.32 17.31 24.50
C ILE A 4 -34.78 16.86 23.12
N PHE A 5 -36.07 16.97 22.81
CA PHE A 5 -36.57 16.62 21.47
C PHE A 5 -36.03 17.56 20.40
N VAL A 6 -35.95 18.85 20.66
CA VAL A 6 -35.42 19.84 19.72
C VAL A 6 -33.94 19.60 19.48
N SER A 7 -33.15 19.32 20.52
CA SER A 7 -31.72 19.03 20.36
C SER A 7 -31.48 17.75 19.59
N LEU A 8 -32.28 16.70 19.81
CA LEU A 8 -32.18 15.43 19.08
C LEU A 8 -32.52 15.60 17.59
N LEU A 9 -33.54 16.39 17.27
CA LEU A 9 -33.90 16.71 15.88
C LEU A 9 -32.81 17.52 15.18
N ILE A 10 -32.20 18.50 15.83
CA ILE A 10 -31.12 19.32 15.25
C ILE A 10 -29.87 18.46 15.01
N LEU A 11 -29.44 17.67 16.01
CA LEU A 11 -28.31 16.76 15.84
C LEU A 11 -28.56 15.73 14.75
N GLY A 12 -29.74 15.15 14.71
CA GLY A 12 -30.14 14.18 13.69
C GLY A 12 -30.11 14.79 12.28
N ALA A 13 -30.66 15.98 12.11
CA ALA A 13 -30.64 16.70 10.84
C ALA A 13 -29.21 17.01 10.35
N ILE A 14 -28.35 17.47 11.24
CA ILE A 14 -26.94 17.73 10.92
C ILE A 14 -26.22 16.42 10.56
N GLY A 15 -26.45 15.35 11.31
CA GLY A 15 -25.85 14.04 11.02
C GLY A 15 -26.25 13.49 9.65
N ILE A 16 -27.52 13.59 9.28
CA ILE A 16 -28.02 13.17 7.97
C ILE A 16 -27.40 14.02 6.86
N LEU A 17 -27.34 15.33 7.04
CA LEU A 17 -26.77 16.25 6.06
C LEU A 17 -25.27 15.96 5.81
N LEU A 18 -24.50 15.73 6.86
CA LEU A 18 -23.09 15.35 6.74
C LEU A 18 -22.93 13.97 6.06
N ALA A 19 -23.75 13.00 6.41
CA ALA A 19 -23.71 11.67 5.81
C ALA A 19 -23.99 11.72 4.29
N VAL A 20 -24.99 12.48 3.88
CA VAL A 20 -25.30 12.70 2.45
C VAL A 20 -24.18 13.41 1.72
N LEU A 21 -23.56 14.41 2.36
CA LEU A 21 -22.46 15.14 1.77
C LEU A 21 -21.22 14.25 1.59
N ILE A 22 -20.87 13.46 2.60
CA ILE A 22 -19.76 12.50 2.52
C ILE A 22 -20.05 11.44 1.45
N TYR A 23 -21.28 10.92 1.37
CA TYR A 23 -21.68 9.96 0.35
C TYR A 23 -21.49 10.55 -1.06
N TYR A 24 -21.94 11.77 -1.28
CA TYR A 24 -21.85 12.44 -2.58
C TYR A 24 -20.39 12.70 -3.00
N VAL A 25 -19.55 13.13 -2.05
CA VAL A 25 -18.13 13.34 -2.27
C VAL A 25 -17.44 12.01 -2.59
N SER A 26 -17.72 10.97 -1.82
CA SER A 26 -17.17 9.62 -2.02
C SER A 26 -17.51 9.06 -3.40
N GLU A 27 -18.75 9.23 -3.86
CA GLU A 27 -19.16 8.76 -5.18
C GLU A 27 -18.49 9.55 -6.31
N LYS A 28 -18.34 10.86 -6.13
CA LYS A 28 -17.72 11.74 -7.14
C LYS A 28 -16.20 11.55 -7.26
N PHE A 29 -15.54 11.19 -6.16
CA PHE A 29 -14.08 10.94 -6.12
C PHE A 29 -13.73 9.46 -6.17
N LYS A 30 -14.65 8.61 -6.62
CA LYS A 30 -14.39 7.20 -6.83
C LYS A 30 -13.30 7.04 -7.88
N VAL A 31 -12.10 6.70 -7.43
CA VAL A 31 -10.98 6.36 -8.33
C VAL A 31 -11.24 4.96 -8.89
N TYR A 32 -11.33 4.85 -10.20
CA TYR A 32 -11.36 3.56 -10.87
C TYR A 32 -9.96 2.96 -10.80
N GLU A 33 -9.74 2.06 -9.86
CA GLU A 33 -8.50 1.31 -9.79
C GLU A 33 -8.56 0.09 -10.73
N ASP A 34 -7.43 -0.25 -11.32
CA ASP A 34 -7.31 -1.44 -12.16
C ASP A 34 -7.51 -2.71 -11.31
N PRO A 35 -8.41 -3.63 -11.68
CA PRO A 35 -8.67 -4.86 -10.93
C PRO A 35 -7.43 -5.75 -10.76
N ARG A 36 -6.39 -5.55 -11.56
CA ARG A 36 -5.11 -6.23 -11.42
C ARG A 36 -4.36 -5.85 -10.14
N ILE A 37 -4.62 -4.64 -9.59
CA ILE A 37 -4.03 -4.18 -8.33
C ILE A 37 -4.43 -5.11 -7.19
N ASP A 38 -5.71 -5.47 -7.09
CA ASP A 38 -6.21 -6.36 -6.04
C ASP A 38 -5.63 -7.79 -6.17
N GLN A 39 -5.42 -8.25 -7.40
CA GLN A 39 -4.79 -9.55 -7.66
C GLN A 39 -3.31 -9.55 -7.25
N VAL A 40 -2.58 -8.50 -7.58
CA VAL A 40 -1.18 -8.33 -7.18
C VAL A 40 -1.08 -8.19 -5.66
N GLU A 41 -1.93 -7.39 -5.03
CA GLU A 41 -1.96 -7.23 -3.57
C GLU A 41 -2.20 -8.56 -2.85
N SER A 42 -3.10 -9.39 -3.36
CA SER A 42 -3.38 -10.73 -2.81
C SER A 42 -2.21 -11.71 -2.94
N ALA A 43 -1.34 -11.53 -3.93
CA ALA A 43 -0.14 -12.33 -4.11
C ALA A 43 1.03 -11.87 -3.20
N LEU A 44 0.96 -10.65 -2.66
CA LEU A 44 1.94 -10.11 -1.74
C LEU A 44 1.73 -10.66 -0.31
N PRO A 45 2.78 -10.69 0.54
CA PRO A 45 2.68 -11.25 1.90
C PRO A 45 1.87 -10.41 2.89
N ALA A 46 1.22 -9.33 2.45
CA ALA A 46 0.37 -8.44 3.24
C ALA A 46 1.02 -7.87 4.52
N ALA A 47 2.35 -7.87 4.60
CA ALA A 47 3.10 -7.41 5.76
C ALA A 47 3.05 -5.89 5.96
N ASN A 48 2.71 -5.12 4.92
CA ASN A 48 2.64 -3.65 4.92
C ASN A 48 3.86 -2.97 5.57
N CYS A 49 5.04 -3.59 5.47
CA CYS A 49 6.25 -3.19 6.20
C CYS A 49 6.95 -1.95 5.63
N GLY A 50 6.61 -1.54 4.39
CA GLY A 50 7.28 -0.42 3.71
C GLY A 50 8.74 -0.67 3.30
N GLY A 51 9.27 -1.88 3.50
CA GLY A 51 10.66 -2.22 3.19
C GLY A 51 11.01 -2.16 1.69
N CYS A 52 10.02 -2.18 0.83
CA CYS A 52 10.16 -1.97 -0.62
C CYS A 52 10.20 -0.48 -1.02
N GLY A 53 10.07 0.46 -0.07
CA GLY A 53 10.03 1.90 -0.32
C GLY A 53 8.64 2.47 -0.65
N TYR A 54 7.59 1.64 -0.60
CA TYR A 54 6.21 2.05 -0.86
C TYR A 54 5.37 2.03 0.43
N PRO A 55 4.31 2.86 0.51
CA PRO A 55 3.46 2.97 1.70
C PRO A 55 2.51 1.75 1.83
N GLY A 56 3.08 0.56 2.03
CA GLY A 56 2.33 -0.69 2.15
C GLY A 56 2.21 -1.50 0.86
N CYS A 57 1.67 -2.70 0.98
CA CYS A 57 1.56 -3.66 -0.13
C CYS A 57 0.67 -3.15 -1.26
N ARG A 58 -0.41 -2.41 -0.94
CA ARG A 58 -1.27 -1.83 -1.97
C ARG A 58 -0.54 -0.78 -2.81
N GLY A 59 0.22 0.12 -2.18
CA GLY A 59 1.04 1.11 -2.90
C GLY A 59 2.09 0.48 -3.80
N PHE A 60 2.67 -0.64 -3.37
CA PHE A 60 3.58 -1.43 -4.18
C PHE A 60 2.86 -2.12 -5.35
N ALA A 61 1.65 -2.66 -5.11
CA ALA A 61 0.83 -3.27 -6.16
C ALA A 61 0.47 -2.27 -7.27
N VAL A 62 0.08 -1.05 -6.91
CA VAL A 62 -0.16 0.04 -7.86
C VAL A 62 1.09 0.31 -8.70
N ALA A 63 2.24 0.45 -8.06
CA ALA A 63 3.51 0.69 -8.76
C ALA A 63 3.89 -0.47 -9.70
N CYS A 64 3.59 -1.73 -9.34
CA CYS A 64 3.82 -2.89 -10.21
C CYS A 64 2.91 -2.90 -11.44
N VAL A 65 1.65 -2.44 -11.30
CA VAL A 65 0.70 -2.36 -12.42
C VAL A 65 1.09 -1.23 -13.37
N ASP A 66 1.43 -0.07 -12.84
CA ASP A 66 1.77 1.15 -13.62
C ASP A 66 3.15 1.07 -14.29
N ALA A 67 4.10 0.34 -13.71
CA ALA A 67 5.43 0.21 -14.28
C ALA A 67 5.43 -0.65 -15.55
N ASP A 68 6.20 -0.29 -16.54
CA ASP A 68 6.38 -1.10 -17.76
C ASP A 68 7.20 -2.38 -17.49
N THR A 69 8.18 -2.30 -16.59
CA THR A 69 9.06 -3.39 -16.20
C THR A 69 9.14 -3.54 -14.68
N LEU A 70 9.35 -4.77 -14.19
CA LEU A 70 9.50 -5.06 -12.76
C LEU A 70 10.97 -5.06 -12.30
N GLU A 71 11.89 -4.58 -13.13
CA GLU A 71 13.33 -4.68 -12.89
C GLU A 71 13.79 -3.99 -11.60
N TYR A 72 13.16 -2.87 -11.24
CA TYR A 72 13.52 -2.10 -10.05
C TYR A 72 12.53 -2.28 -8.89
N LEU A 73 11.51 -3.10 -9.08
CA LEU A 73 10.46 -3.37 -8.10
C LEU A 73 10.73 -4.72 -7.43
N ASN A 74 11.03 -4.68 -6.15
CA ASN A 74 11.29 -5.90 -5.39
C ASN A 74 10.60 -5.86 -4.02
N CYS A 75 9.92 -6.96 -3.69
CA CYS A 75 9.37 -7.17 -2.35
C CYS A 75 10.40 -7.83 -1.45
N THR A 76 10.94 -7.08 -0.48
CA THR A 76 12.00 -7.56 0.41
C THR A 76 11.58 -8.72 1.31
N VAL A 77 10.30 -8.78 1.68
CA VAL A 77 9.73 -9.85 2.53
C VAL A 77 9.31 -11.06 1.71
N GLY A 78 8.68 -10.83 0.56
CA GLY A 78 8.18 -11.90 -0.30
C GLY A 78 9.25 -12.54 -1.19
N GLY A 79 10.36 -11.84 -1.41
CA GLY A 79 11.47 -12.32 -2.21
C GLY A 79 11.12 -12.62 -3.67
N ILE A 80 11.95 -13.43 -4.31
CA ILE A 80 11.85 -13.76 -5.75
C ILE A 80 10.56 -14.51 -6.06
N GLU A 81 10.16 -15.44 -5.20
CA GLU A 81 8.95 -16.27 -5.40
C GLU A 81 7.69 -15.41 -5.51
N THR A 82 7.57 -14.39 -4.67
CA THR A 82 6.46 -13.44 -4.73
C THR A 82 6.49 -12.61 -6.01
N MET A 83 7.67 -12.16 -6.41
CA MET A 83 7.84 -11.37 -7.62
C MET A 83 7.55 -12.19 -8.90
N GLU A 84 7.84 -13.47 -8.91
CA GLU A 84 7.45 -14.38 -10.01
C GLU A 84 5.92 -14.52 -10.12
N LYS A 85 5.23 -14.63 -8.98
CA LYS A 85 3.75 -14.64 -8.95
C LYS A 85 3.18 -13.33 -9.48
N VAL A 86 3.70 -12.19 -9.03
CA VAL A 86 3.30 -10.86 -9.50
C VAL A 86 3.55 -10.72 -11.01
N ALA A 87 4.70 -11.16 -11.48
CA ALA A 87 5.06 -11.13 -12.89
C ALA A 87 4.11 -11.98 -13.75
N SER A 88 3.73 -13.17 -13.26
CA SER A 88 2.77 -14.04 -13.95
C SER A 88 1.37 -13.42 -14.03
N ILE A 89 0.91 -12.73 -12.99
CA ILE A 89 -0.39 -12.03 -12.97
C ILE A 89 -0.39 -10.86 -13.97
N LEU A 90 0.71 -10.12 -14.04
CA LEU A 90 0.82 -8.94 -14.91
C LEU A 90 1.28 -9.27 -16.33
N GLY A 91 1.68 -10.51 -16.60
CA GLY A 91 2.27 -10.91 -17.91
C GLY A 91 3.61 -10.22 -18.18
N LYS A 92 4.34 -9.84 -17.12
CA LYS A 92 5.66 -9.18 -17.18
C LYS A 92 6.77 -10.16 -16.80
N THR A 93 8.01 -9.83 -17.13
CA THR A 93 9.17 -10.65 -16.74
C THR A 93 9.65 -10.23 -15.35
N ALA A 94 9.74 -11.20 -14.43
CA ALA A 94 10.43 -10.96 -13.16
C ALA A 94 11.95 -11.04 -13.41
N VAL A 95 12.68 -10.01 -13.01
CA VAL A 95 14.13 -10.04 -13.02
C VAL A 95 14.60 -10.43 -11.62
N ALA A 96 15.32 -11.53 -11.53
CA ALA A 96 15.95 -11.94 -10.28
C ALA A 96 17.03 -10.93 -9.91
N GLN A 97 16.74 -10.08 -8.93
CA GLN A 97 17.76 -9.20 -8.36
C GLN A 97 18.75 -10.02 -7.54
N ALA A 98 20.03 -9.78 -7.77
CA ALA A 98 21.09 -10.36 -6.94
C ALA A 98 20.85 -9.96 -5.48
N PRO A 99 21.02 -10.89 -4.52
CA PRO A 99 20.80 -10.60 -3.11
C PRO A 99 21.78 -9.51 -2.65
N THR A 100 21.23 -8.38 -2.21
CA THR A 100 22.03 -7.30 -1.61
C THR A 100 22.25 -7.62 -0.14
N VAL A 101 23.52 -7.79 0.23
CA VAL A 101 23.92 -7.98 1.64
C VAL A 101 24.51 -6.68 2.17
N ALA A 102 24.09 -6.29 3.37
CA ALA A 102 24.69 -5.16 4.06
C ALA A 102 26.10 -5.57 4.54
N VAL A 103 27.12 -4.95 3.97
CA VAL A 103 28.50 -5.16 4.39
C VAL A 103 28.94 -3.99 5.25
N VAL A 104 29.22 -4.25 6.51
CA VAL A 104 29.80 -3.27 7.43
C VAL A 104 31.28 -3.13 7.09
N ARG A 105 31.66 -2.03 6.46
CA ARG A 105 33.06 -1.71 6.13
C ARG A 105 33.77 -0.94 7.23
N CYS A 106 33.24 -0.99 8.46
CA CYS A 106 33.86 -0.34 9.60
C CYS A 106 34.88 -1.30 10.24
N GLY A 107 36.13 -0.92 10.25
CA GLY A 107 37.22 -1.60 11.00
C GLY A 107 37.27 -1.18 12.48
N GLY A 108 36.16 -0.67 13.04
CA GLY A 108 36.12 -0.19 14.41
C GLY A 108 36.38 -1.31 15.41
N THR A 109 37.51 -1.18 16.12
CA THR A 109 37.81 -1.98 17.29
C THR A 109 37.24 -1.29 18.54
N CYS A 110 37.02 -2.03 19.61
CA CYS A 110 36.45 -1.50 20.88
C CYS A 110 37.35 -0.40 21.52
N GLU A 111 38.57 -0.24 21.03
CA GLU A 111 39.52 0.76 21.50
C GLU A 111 39.28 2.17 20.92
N HIS A 112 38.46 2.28 19.85
CA HIS A 112 38.11 3.57 19.22
C HIS A 112 36.66 3.95 19.51
N ARG A 113 36.26 3.91 20.78
CA ARG A 113 35.01 4.55 21.23
C ARG A 113 35.26 6.04 21.42
N ALA A 114 34.65 6.87 20.57
CA ALA A 114 34.54 8.30 20.80
C ALA A 114 33.53 8.60 21.91
#